data_42470d0c6be1207ebe7943836a47674e
#
_entry.id   42470d0c6be1207ebe7943836a47674e
#
_cell.length_a   1.000
_cell.length_b   1.000
_cell.length_c   1.000
_cell.angle_alpha   90.00
_cell.angle_beta   90.00
_cell.angle_gamma   90.00
#
_symmetry.space_group_name_H-M   'P 1'
#
loop_
_entity.id
_entity.type
_entity.pdbx_description
1 polymer ?
#
loop_
_entity_poly.entity_id
_entity_poly.type
_entity_poly.pdbx_seq_one_letter_code
_entity_poly.pdbx_strand_id
1 'polypeptide(L)'
;MKQRILVAVVGVPALLAVLCAAPDWATLALLMGLCIIASHELLAAVLPPEKTRRWWGLAATLAVFVVANVYFSHERFAGTAAAGLMPWLVAALVVVLFLCMVLEYGKKEEMDFTALCAILVAGAAIPLALSCLLRLRMLEHGAGLVLIPLVAAFMSDTMALFGGMLFGKTKLAPVVSPKKTREGAVSGLVGGMVGMVLYRIIFFLCTEVPLHIGWCVPVSYTHLTL
;
A
#
# COMPACT_ATOMS: atom_id res chain seq x y z
N MET A 1 10.19 13.38 18.87
CA MET A 1 9.42 12.27 19.46
C MET A 1 7.93 12.59 19.63
N LYS A 2 7.53 13.72 20.19
CA LYS A 2 6.12 14.09 20.42
C LYS A 2 5.22 14.02 19.15
N GLN A 3 5.69 14.55 18.01
CA GLN A 3 4.92 14.50 16.75
C GLN A 3 4.67 13.08 16.25
N ARG A 4 5.63 12.15 16.36
CA ARG A 4 5.45 10.75 15.94
C ARG A 4 4.44 10.01 16.82
N ILE A 5 4.45 10.29 18.13
CA ILE A 5 3.47 9.73 19.06
C ILE A 5 2.08 10.28 18.78
N LEU A 6 1.94 11.59 18.52
CA LEU A 6 0.67 12.21 18.17
C LEU A 6 0.08 11.62 16.88
N VAL A 7 0.90 11.46 15.83
CA VAL A 7 0.47 10.84 14.56
C VAL A 7 0.04 9.39 14.78
N ALA A 8 0.74 8.63 15.62
CA ALA A 8 0.33 7.25 15.91
C ALA A 8 -0.97 7.18 16.72
N VAL A 9 -1.10 8.00 17.76
CA VAL A 9 -2.27 7.99 18.67
C VAL A 9 -3.55 8.50 17.98
N VAL A 10 -3.45 9.45 17.07
CA VAL A 10 -4.60 10.01 16.34
C VAL A 10 -4.77 9.34 14.99
N GLY A 11 -3.68 9.13 14.25
CA GLY A 11 -3.71 8.62 12.88
C GLY A 11 -4.14 7.16 12.79
N VAL A 12 -3.66 6.29 13.68
CA VAL A 12 -4.03 4.86 13.64
C VAL A 12 -5.52 4.66 13.97
N PRO A 13 -6.10 5.25 15.04
CA PRO A 13 -7.54 5.15 15.28
C PRO A 13 -8.38 5.75 14.15
N ALA A 14 -7.96 6.89 13.58
CA ALA A 14 -8.65 7.51 12.46
C ALA A 14 -8.62 6.61 11.22
N LEU A 15 -7.46 6.01 10.91
CA LEU A 15 -7.32 5.04 9.83
C LEU A 15 -8.26 3.83 10.03
N LEU A 16 -8.25 3.26 11.22
CA LEU A 16 -9.12 2.12 11.56
C LEU A 16 -10.61 2.50 11.48
N ALA A 17 -10.99 3.68 11.95
CA ALA A 17 -12.36 4.17 11.83
C ALA A 17 -12.80 4.29 10.37
N VAL A 18 -11.96 4.82 9.49
CA VAL A 18 -12.28 4.92 8.06
C VAL A 18 -12.34 3.52 7.41
N LEU A 19 -11.41 2.64 7.72
CA LEU A 19 -11.37 1.31 7.11
C LEU A 19 -12.48 0.38 7.58
N CYS A 20 -12.93 0.48 8.85
CA CYS A 20 -13.89 -0.45 9.44
C CYS A 20 -15.30 0.11 9.50
N ALA A 21 -15.47 1.38 9.88
CA ALA A 21 -16.76 1.97 10.20
C ALA A 21 -17.33 2.87 9.09
N ALA A 22 -16.48 3.52 8.30
CA ALA A 22 -16.94 4.40 7.23
C ALA A 22 -17.38 3.59 5.99
N PRO A 23 -18.22 4.16 5.11
CA PRO A 23 -18.55 3.52 3.85
C PRO A 23 -17.33 3.37 2.92
N ASP A 24 -17.39 2.44 1.98
CA ASP A 24 -16.28 2.08 1.09
C ASP A 24 -15.76 3.23 0.21
N TRP A 25 -16.61 4.20 -0.15
CA TRP A 25 -16.15 5.42 -0.83
C TRP A 25 -15.20 6.25 0.03
N ALA A 26 -15.29 6.18 1.36
CA ALA A 26 -14.35 6.86 2.26
C ALA A 26 -12.97 6.17 2.23
N THR A 27 -12.95 4.84 2.14
CA THR A 27 -11.72 4.08 1.89
C THR A 27 -11.11 4.43 0.53
N LEU A 28 -11.94 4.57 -0.52
CA LEU A 28 -11.49 5.06 -1.83
C LEU A 28 -10.81 6.44 -1.71
N ALA A 29 -11.47 7.41 -1.08
CA ALA A 29 -10.93 8.76 -0.90
C ALA A 29 -9.63 8.77 -0.09
N LEU A 30 -9.55 7.97 0.99
CA LEU A 30 -8.36 7.78 1.79
C LEU A 30 -7.19 7.26 0.95
N LEU A 31 -7.41 6.19 0.18
CA LEU A 31 -6.37 5.60 -0.66
C LEU A 31 -5.92 6.53 -1.78
N MET A 32 -6.85 7.29 -2.40
CA MET A 32 -6.49 8.32 -3.38
C MET A 32 -5.57 9.37 -2.75
N GLY A 33 -5.91 9.88 -1.56
CA GLY A 33 -5.08 10.83 -0.82
C GLY A 33 -3.70 10.29 -0.49
N LEU A 34 -3.63 9.06 0.01
CA LEU A 34 -2.36 8.39 0.31
C LEU A 34 -1.51 8.19 -0.95
N CYS A 35 -2.12 7.78 -2.08
CA CYS A 35 -1.41 7.61 -3.34
C CYS A 35 -0.88 8.92 -3.90
N ILE A 36 -1.61 10.04 -3.76
CA ILE A 36 -1.14 11.39 -4.15
C ILE A 36 0.10 11.77 -3.34
N ILE A 37 0.07 11.58 -2.02
CA ILE A 37 1.21 11.87 -1.14
C ILE A 37 2.39 10.95 -1.47
N ALA A 38 2.14 9.64 -1.58
CA ALA A 38 3.18 8.65 -1.89
C ALA A 38 3.84 8.91 -3.25
N SER A 39 3.07 9.35 -4.26
CA SER A 39 3.61 9.70 -5.57
C SER A 39 4.56 10.90 -5.49
N HIS A 40 4.24 11.92 -4.69
CA HIS A 40 5.12 13.06 -4.46
C HIS A 40 6.42 12.64 -3.77
N GLU A 41 6.30 11.91 -2.65
CA GLU A 41 7.46 11.46 -1.86
C GLU A 41 8.41 10.58 -2.67
N LEU A 42 7.87 9.67 -3.47
CA LEU A 42 8.68 8.80 -4.33
C LEU A 42 9.42 9.59 -5.42
N LEU A 43 8.72 10.49 -6.11
CA LEU A 43 9.35 11.31 -7.13
C LEU A 43 10.42 12.24 -6.51
N ALA A 44 10.14 12.84 -5.35
CA ALA A 44 11.09 13.69 -4.64
C ALA A 44 12.33 12.92 -4.15
N ALA A 45 12.22 11.63 -3.89
CA ALA A 45 13.34 10.79 -3.49
C ALA A 45 14.23 10.36 -4.67
N VAL A 46 13.68 10.30 -5.88
CA VAL A 46 14.37 9.74 -7.07
C VAL A 46 14.80 10.83 -8.06
N LEU A 47 14.00 11.90 -8.16
CA LEU A 47 14.21 12.95 -9.18
C LEU A 47 14.66 14.28 -8.58
N PRO A 48 15.37 15.13 -9.35
CA PRO A 48 15.63 16.51 -8.98
C PRO A 48 14.34 17.31 -8.75
N PRO A 49 14.36 18.37 -7.90
CA PRO A 49 13.19 19.14 -7.54
C PRO A 49 12.41 19.73 -8.75
N GLU A 50 13.11 20.15 -9.80
CA GLU A 50 12.50 20.70 -11.02
C GLU A 50 11.67 19.63 -11.75
N LYS A 51 12.25 18.44 -11.96
CA LYS A 51 11.56 17.30 -12.59
C LYS A 51 10.42 16.80 -11.73
N THR A 52 10.61 16.71 -10.40
CA THR A 52 9.55 16.32 -9.46
C THR A 52 8.35 17.25 -9.57
N ARG A 53 8.55 18.58 -9.49
CA ARG A 53 7.47 19.55 -9.60
C ARG A 53 6.73 19.47 -10.94
N ARG A 54 7.45 19.21 -12.03
CA ARG A 54 6.87 19.09 -13.37
C ARG A 54 6.01 17.85 -13.54
N TRP A 55 6.50 16.70 -13.10
CA TRP A 55 5.92 15.39 -13.43
C TRP A 55 5.04 14.78 -12.32
N TRP A 56 5.08 15.34 -11.09
CA TRP A 56 4.26 14.85 -10.01
C TRP A 56 2.76 14.85 -10.32
N GLY A 57 2.23 15.90 -10.93
CA GLY A 57 0.80 16.00 -11.27
C GLY A 57 0.33 14.84 -12.16
N LEU A 58 1.19 14.42 -13.12
CA LEU A 58 0.87 13.30 -14.01
C LEU A 58 0.89 11.96 -13.25
N ALA A 59 1.88 11.75 -12.38
CA ALA A 59 1.95 10.57 -11.52
C ALA A 59 0.74 10.48 -10.56
N ALA A 60 0.38 11.59 -9.93
CA ALA A 60 -0.78 11.67 -9.03
C ALA A 60 -2.11 11.43 -9.78
N THR A 61 -2.24 11.98 -10.99
CA THR A 61 -3.43 11.74 -11.82
C THR A 61 -3.55 10.27 -12.18
N LEU A 62 -2.46 9.64 -12.65
CA LEU A 62 -2.45 8.20 -12.94
C LEU A 62 -2.81 7.38 -11.70
N ALA A 63 -2.25 7.71 -10.54
CA ALA A 63 -2.53 7.03 -9.29
C ALA A 63 -4.02 7.07 -8.90
N VAL A 64 -4.63 8.24 -9.00
CA VAL A 64 -6.07 8.43 -8.72
C VAL A 64 -6.93 7.59 -9.67
N PHE A 65 -6.62 7.61 -10.99
CA PHE A 65 -7.38 6.83 -11.96
C PHE A 65 -7.18 5.32 -11.82
N VAL A 66 -5.98 4.86 -11.42
CA VAL A 66 -5.73 3.45 -11.13
C VAL A 66 -6.58 2.97 -9.94
N VAL A 67 -6.60 3.73 -8.84
CA VAL A 67 -7.42 3.39 -7.67
C VAL A 67 -8.91 3.44 -8.01
N ALA A 68 -9.36 4.48 -8.74
CA ALA A 68 -10.73 4.59 -9.20
C ALA A 68 -11.15 3.44 -10.12
N ASN A 69 -10.26 3.02 -11.04
CA ASN A 69 -10.51 1.88 -11.90
C ASN A 69 -10.76 0.60 -11.10
N VAL A 70 -9.97 0.35 -10.04
CA VAL A 70 -10.19 -0.82 -9.16
C VAL A 70 -11.54 -0.74 -8.46
N TYR A 71 -11.96 0.44 -7.99
CA TYR A 71 -13.26 0.63 -7.34
C TYR A 71 -14.42 0.38 -8.31
N PHE A 72 -14.40 1.00 -9.48
CA PHE A 72 -15.48 0.86 -10.46
C PHE A 72 -15.47 -0.48 -11.22
N SER A 73 -14.40 -1.27 -11.11
CA SER A 73 -14.35 -2.65 -11.63
C SER A 73 -15.12 -3.66 -10.78
N HIS A 74 -15.64 -3.25 -9.61
CA HIS A 74 -16.43 -4.13 -8.76
C HIS A 74 -17.81 -4.43 -9.41
N GLU A 75 -18.33 -5.63 -9.21
CA GLU A 75 -19.57 -6.13 -9.83
C GLU A 75 -20.78 -5.21 -9.63
N ARG A 76 -20.89 -4.52 -8.48
CA ARG A 76 -21.97 -3.56 -8.21
C ARG A 76 -22.03 -2.39 -9.21
N PHE A 77 -20.92 -2.09 -9.88
CA PHE A 77 -20.84 -1.04 -10.90
C PHE A 77 -20.89 -1.61 -12.34
N ALA A 78 -21.07 -2.93 -12.49
CA ALA A 78 -21.16 -3.57 -13.80
C ALA A 78 -22.25 -2.92 -14.64
N GLY A 79 -21.90 -2.58 -15.89
CA GLY A 79 -22.80 -1.88 -16.81
C GLY A 79 -22.89 -0.37 -16.64
N THR A 80 -22.25 0.24 -15.63
CA THR A 80 -22.17 1.71 -15.53
C THR A 80 -21.15 2.27 -16.53
N ALA A 81 -21.39 3.51 -16.98
CA ALA A 81 -20.44 4.22 -17.86
C ALA A 81 -19.05 4.37 -17.19
N ALA A 82 -19.00 4.54 -15.88
CA ALA A 82 -17.75 4.63 -15.13
C ALA A 82 -16.93 3.34 -15.24
N ALA A 83 -17.54 2.17 -15.02
CA ALA A 83 -16.87 0.88 -15.14
C ALA A 83 -16.30 0.64 -16.55
N GLY A 84 -17.03 1.03 -17.58
CA GLY A 84 -16.58 0.89 -18.97
C GLY A 84 -15.48 1.89 -19.36
N LEU A 85 -15.49 3.11 -18.82
CA LEU A 85 -14.59 4.19 -19.21
C LEU A 85 -13.25 4.17 -18.46
N MET A 86 -13.23 3.77 -17.19
CA MET A 86 -12.02 3.83 -16.33
C MET A 86 -10.80 3.09 -16.90
N PRO A 87 -10.88 1.86 -17.42
CA PRO A 87 -9.73 1.18 -18.00
C PRO A 87 -9.11 1.94 -19.17
N TRP A 88 -9.97 2.53 -20.02
CA TRP A 88 -9.51 3.31 -21.17
C TRP A 88 -8.84 4.62 -20.77
N LEU A 89 -9.31 5.27 -19.69
CA LEU A 89 -8.66 6.46 -19.14
C LEU A 89 -7.27 6.13 -18.58
N VAL A 90 -7.14 5.00 -17.86
CA VAL A 90 -5.82 4.54 -17.38
C VAL A 90 -4.90 4.24 -18.56
N ALA A 91 -5.38 3.52 -19.57
CA ALA A 91 -4.60 3.23 -20.77
C ALA A 91 -4.19 4.51 -21.52
N ALA A 92 -5.10 5.48 -21.66
CA ALA A 92 -4.80 6.77 -22.28
C ALA A 92 -3.72 7.55 -21.52
N LEU A 93 -3.78 7.56 -20.17
CA LEU A 93 -2.74 8.20 -19.35
C LEU A 93 -1.36 7.54 -19.51
N VAL A 94 -1.30 6.21 -19.61
CA VAL A 94 -0.05 5.51 -19.92
C VAL A 94 0.48 5.87 -21.29
N VAL A 95 -0.39 5.94 -22.31
CA VAL A 95 0.02 6.41 -23.66
C VAL A 95 0.53 7.85 -23.61
N VAL A 96 -0.13 8.75 -22.88
CA VAL A 96 0.30 10.14 -22.70
C VAL A 96 1.70 10.20 -22.04
N LEU A 97 2.01 9.33 -21.07
CA LEU A 97 3.34 9.25 -20.47
C LEU A 97 4.43 8.95 -21.52
N PHE A 98 4.20 7.95 -22.36
CA PHE A 98 5.15 7.61 -23.42
C PHE A 98 5.26 8.71 -24.47
N LEU A 99 4.14 9.35 -24.83
CA LEU A 99 4.16 10.52 -25.73
C LEU A 99 4.95 11.69 -25.13
N CYS A 100 4.76 11.99 -23.84
CA CYS A 100 5.55 13.01 -23.14
C CYS A 100 7.05 12.70 -23.21
N MET A 101 7.45 11.44 -22.98
CA MET A 101 8.85 11.03 -23.07
C MET A 101 9.43 11.30 -24.48
N VAL A 102 8.66 10.97 -25.53
CA VAL A 102 9.10 11.18 -26.94
C VAL A 102 9.16 12.67 -27.29
N LEU A 103 8.10 13.43 -26.94
CA LEU A 103 7.98 14.86 -27.27
C LEU A 103 8.94 15.78 -26.48
N GLU A 104 9.33 15.34 -25.31
CA GLU A 104 10.25 16.07 -24.41
C GLU A 104 11.72 15.69 -24.63
N TYR A 105 11.99 14.72 -25.48
CA TYR A 105 13.36 14.24 -25.76
C TYR A 105 14.27 15.37 -26.20
N GLY A 106 15.45 15.48 -25.58
CA GLY A 106 16.45 16.52 -25.86
C GLY A 106 16.18 17.87 -25.20
N LYS A 107 15.13 18.04 -24.41
CA LYS A 107 14.88 19.27 -23.65
C LYS A 107 15.60 19.24 -22.30
N LYS A 108 15.88 20.42 -21.72
CA LYS A 108 16.59 20.57 -20.44
C LYS A 108 15.96 19.81 -19.27
N GLU A 109 14.63 19.72 -19.25
CA GLU A 109 13.85 19.03 -18.21
C GLU A 109 13.10 17.84 -18.80
N GLU A 110 13.73 17.10 -19.69
CA GLU A 110 13.15 15.94 -20.37
C GLU A 110 12.66 14.87 -19.39
N MET A 111 11.63 14.14 -19.81
CA MET A 111 11.23 12.91 -19.18
C MET A 111 12.19 11.80 -19.60
N ASP A 112 13.26 11.62 -18.84
CA ASP A 112 14.19 10.52 -19.05
C ASP A 112 13.60 9.17 -18.60
N PHE A 113 14.30 8.09 -18.90
CA PHE A 113 13.84 6.74 -18.53
C PHE A 113 13.65 6.59 -17.01
N THR A 114 14.49 7.26 -16.20
CA THR A 114 14.38 7.24 -14.74
C THR A 114 13.08 7.91 -14.28
N ALA A 115 12.74 9.06 -14.85
CA ALA A 115 11.49 9.76 -14.56
C ALA A 115 10.26 8.93 -14.98
N LEU A 116 10.30 8.32 -16.17
CA LEU A 116 9.22 7.44 -16.62
C LEU A 116 9.01 6.27 -15.66
N CYS A 117 10.08 5.56 -15.28
CA CYS A 117 10.01 4.45 -14.32
C CYS A 117 9.47 4.92 -12.96
N ALA A 118 9.95 6.06 -12.45
CA ALA A 118 9.48 6.62 -11.18
C ALA A 118 7.99 6.97 -11.24
N ILE A 119 7.51 7.56 -12.33
CA ILE A 119 6.09 7.89 -12.53
C ILE A 119 5.24 6.63 -12.62
N LEU A 120 5.68 5.60 -13.35
CA LEU A 120 4.94 4.33 -13.44
C LEU A 120 4.88 3.59 -12.09
N VAL A 121 5.96 3.59 -11.33
CA VAL A 121 5.95 2.99 -9.99
C VAL A 121 5.04 3.77 -9.05
N ALA A 122 5.17 5.10 -9.03
CA ALA A 122 4.36 5.97 -8.17
C ALA A 122 2.88 6.04 -8.58
N GLY A 123 2.61 6.08 -9.89
CA GLY A 123 1.27 6.27 -10.44
C GLY A 123 0.51 4.97 -10.73
N ALA A 124 1.19 3.82 -10.84
CA ALA A 124 0.53 2.56 -11.15
C ALA A 124 0.87 1.46 -10.14
N ALA A 125 2.14 1.10 -9.93
CA ALA A 125 2.50 -0.05 -9.11
C ALA A 125 2.07 0.11 -7.64
N ILE A 126 2.41 1.23 -7.00
CA ILE A 126 2.01 1.53 -5.62
C ILE A 126 0.49 1.63 -5.48
N PRO A 127 -0.24 2.38 -6.33
CA PRO A 127 -1.70 2.43 -6.27
C PRO A 127 -2.37 1.07 -6.47
N LEU A 128 -1.89 0.22 -7.37
CA LEU A 128 -2.40 -1.15 -7.54
C LEU A 128 -2.21 -1.99 -6.28
N ALA A 129 -1.03 -1.92 -5.67
CA ALA A 129 -0.75 -2.64 -4.41
C ALA A 129 -1.67 -2.16 -3.28
N LEU A 130 -1.81 -0.84 -3.07
CA LEU A 130 -2.69 -0.27 -2.05
C LEU A 130 -4.18 -0.53 -2.34
N SER A 131 -4.58 -0.63 -3.61
CA SER A 131 -5.95 -0.97 -4.01
C SER A 131 -6.41 -2.36 -3.55
N CYS A 132 -5.48 -3.25 -3.15
CA CYS A 132 -5.85 -4.52 -2.53
C CYS A 132 -6.66 -4.31 -1.24
N LEU A 133 -6.37 -3.25 -0.46
CA LEU A 133 -7.17 -2.88 0.71
C LEU A 133 -8.60 -2.53 0.33
N LEU A 134 -8.78 -1.79 -0.78
CA LEU A 134 -10.10 -1.44 -1.29
C LEU A 134 -10.87 -2.67 -1.74
N ARG A 135 -10.22 -3.59 -2.45
CA ARG A 135 -10.84 -4.86 -2.85
C ARG A 135 -11.28 -5.69 -1.66
N LEU A 136 -10.43 -5.81 -0.64
CA LEU A 136 -10.79 -6.50 0.62
C LEU A 136 -11.98 -5.82 1.30
N ARG A 137 -12.02 -4.48 1.32
CA ARG A 137 -13.09 -3.70 1.94
C ARG A 137 -14.44 -3.89 1.25
N MET A 138 -14.45 -4.12 -0.06
CA MET A 138 -15.67 -4.30 -0.87
C MET A 138 -16.24 -5.72 -0.85
N LEU A 139 -15.54 -6.70 -0.24
CA LEU A 139 -16.04 -8.06 -0.06
C LEU A 139 -17.09 -8.13 1.06
N GLU A 140 -17.83 -9.22 1.10
CA GLU A 140 -18.64 -9.59 2.25
C GLU A 140 -17.74 -9.65 3.50
N HIS A 141 -18.21 -9.09 4.63
CA HIS A 141 -17.39 -8.88 5.84
C HIS A 141 -16.11 -8.05 5.63
N GLY A 142 -16.05 -7.21 4.59
CA GLY A 142 -14.87 -6.45 4.20
C GLY A 142 -14.29 -5.54 5.28
N ALA A 143 -15.10 -5.04 6.23
CA ALA A 143 -14.62 -4.28 7.38
C ALA A 143 -13.64 -5.08 8.27
N GLY A 144 -13.83 -6.39 8.38
CA GLY A 144 -12.86 -7.25 9.04
C GLY A 144 -11.73 -7.65 8.10
N LEU A 145 -12.03 -8.05 6.86
CA LEU A 145 -11.01 -8.55 5.94
C LEU A 145 -9.91 -7.53 5.64
N VAL A 146 -10.23 -6.23 5.61
CA VAL A 146 -9.25 -5.15 5.40
C VAL A 146 -8.22 -5.04 6.52
N LEU A 147 -8.52 -5.57 7.72
CA LEU A 147 -7.59 -5.58 8.85
C LEU A 147 -6.53 -6.68 8.75
N ILE A 148 -6.74 -7.72 7.94
CA ILE A 148 -5.79 -8.84 7.79
C ILE A 148 -4.36 -8.38 7.48
N PRO A 149 -4.10 -7.61 6.41
CA PRO A 149 -2.74 -7.16 6.12
C PRO A 149 -2.18 -6.22 7.18
N LEU A 150 -3.02 -5.40 7.82
CA LEU A 150 -2.60 -4.50 8.89
C LEU A 150 -2.16 -5.26 10.14
N VAL A 151 -2.97 -6.24 10.58
CA VAL A 151 -2.62 -7.09 11.73
C VAL A 151 -1.33 -7.88 11.46
N ALA A 152 -1.20 -8.46 10.27
CA ALA A 152 0.01 -9.20 9.89
C ALA A 152 1.25 -8.30 9.95
N ALA A 153 1.19 -7.10 9.35
CA ALA A 153 2.29 -6.15 9.33
C ALA A 153 2.65 -5.66 10.74
N PHE A 154 1.69 -5.16 11.51
CA PHE A 154 1.95 -4.62 12.85
C PHE A 154 2.47 -5.68 13.82
N MET A 155 1.91 -6.89 13.80
CA MET A 155 2.38 -7.98 14.66
C MET A 155 3.77 -8.44 14.27
N SER A 156 4.04 -8.57 12.96
CA SER A 156 5.36 -8.94 12.47
C SER A 156 6.42 -7.90 12.85
N ASP A 157 6.17 -6.61 12.60
CA ASP A 157 7.11 -5.53 12.92
C ASP A 157 7.36 -5.40 14.42
N THR A 158 6.30 -5.49 15.22
CA THR A 158 6.40 -5.41 16.67
C THR A 158 7.24 -6.55 17.23
N MET A 159 6.95 -7.78 16.81
CA MET A 159 7.70 -8.96 17.29
C MET A 159 9.11 -9.02 16.73
N ALA A 160 9.35 -8.51 15.51
CA ALA A 160 10.68 -8.37 14.96
C ALA A 160 11.54 -7.38 15.79
N LEU A 161 10.94 -6.25 16.20
CA LEU A 161 11.59 -5.26 17.04
C LEU A 161 11.93 -5.85 18.42
N PHE A 162 10.96 -6.39 19.13
CA PHE A 162 11.16 -6.97 20.46
C PHE A 162 12.10 -8.18 20.43
N GLY A 163 11.92 -9.11 19.51
CA GLY A 163 12.80 -10.27 19.36
C GLY A 163 14.23 -9.86 18.99
N GLY A 164 14.39 -8.84 18.13
CA GLY A 164 15.69 -8.27 17.80
C GLY A 164 16.38 -7.58 18.98
N MET A 165 15.62 -6.90 19.85
CA MET A 165 16.17 -6.28 21.07
C MET A 165 16.54 -7.30 22.15
N LEU A 166 15.71 -8.35 22.34
CA LEU A 166 15.91 -9.33 23.42
C LEU A 166 16.91 -10.41 23.05
N PHE A 167 16.88 -10.90 21.81
CA PHE A 167 17.63 -12.07 21.37
C PHE A 167 18.64 -11.78 20.25
N GLY A 168 18.65 -10.55 19.68
CA GLY A 168 19.44 -10.22 18.50
C GLY A 168 20.95 -10.30 18.76
N LYS A 169 21.62 -11.24 18.11
CA LYS A 169 23.08 -11.45 18.15
C LYS A 169 23.71 -11.27 16.78
N THR A 170 23.06 -11.77 15.72
CA THR A 170 23.59 -11.79 14.35
C THR A 170 22.90 -10.75 13.47
N LYS A 171 23.69 -9.93 12.77
CA LYS A 171 23.14 -8.94 11.82
C LYS A 171 22.54 -9.62 10.61
N LEU A 172 21.35 -9.17 10.16
CA LEU A 172 20.68 -9.69 8.98
C LEU A 172 21.29 -9.14 7.69
N ALA A 173 21.45 -7.83 7.63
CA ALA A 173 21.96 -7.14 6.45
C ALA A 173 22.85 -5.95 6.91
N PRO A 174 24.14 -6.17 7.24
CA PRO A 174 25.00 -5.16 7.85
C PRO A 174 25.16 -3.88 7.04
N VAL A 175 25.17 -3.99 5.70
CA VAL A 175 25.36 -2.88 4.78
C VAL A 175 24.08 -2.07 4.57
N VAL A 176 22.93 -2.75 4.39
CA VAL A 176 21.65 -2.10 4.06
C VAL A 176 20.91 -1.64 5.31
N SER A 177 20.91 -2.47 6.36
CA SER A 177 20.20 -2.18 7.60
C SER A 177 20.98 -2.73 8.82
N PRO A 178 21.92 -1.93 9.38
CA PRO A 178 22.81 -2.39 10.45
C PRO A 178 22.08 -2.71 11.78
N LYS A 179 20.82 -2.29 11.91
CA LYS A 179 20.01 -2.55 13.12
C LYS A 179 19.20 -3.83 13.07
N LYS A 180 18.93 -4.37 11.86
CA LYS A 180 18.15 -5.61 11.71
C LYS A 180 18.99 -6.85 12.09
N THR A 181 18.37 -7.79 12.81
CA THR A 181 18.99 -9.04 13.27
C THR A 181 18.24 -10.25 12.71
N ARG A 182 18.92 -11.39 12.55
CA ARG A 182 18.31 -12.64 12.09
C ARG A 182 17.28 -13.16 13.08
N GLU A 183 17.59 -13.08 14.38
CA GLU A 183 16.70 -13.48 15.46
C GLU A 183 15.43 -12.62 15.48
N GLY A 184 15.59 -11.31 15.22
CA GLY A 184 14.46 -10.40 15.05
C GLY A 184 13.58 -10.78 13.85
N ALA A 185 14.18 -11.15 12.72
CA ALA A 185 13.41 -11.59 11.55
C ALA A 185 12.59 -12.87 11.84
N VAL A 186 13.20 -13.87 12.49
CA VAL A 186 12.48 -15.08 12.90
C VAL A 186 11.37 -14.77 13.89
N SER A 187 11.63 -13.90 14.88
CA SER A 187 10.61 -13.45 15.84
C SER A 187 9.46 -12.73 15.15
N GLY A 188 9.73 -11.92 14.13
CA GLY A 188 8.72 -11.25 13.31
C GLY A 188 7.84 -12.23 12.55
N LEU A 189 8.43 -13.27 11.94
CA LEU A 189 7.67 -14.31 11.26
C LEU A 189 6.74 -15.05 12.22
N VAL A 190 7.26 -15.50 13.36
CA VAL A 190 6.47 -16.18 14.38
C VAL A 190 5.37 -15.25 14.93
N GLY A 191 5.70 -13.98 15.20
CA GLY A 191 4.76 -12.99 15.68
C GLY A 191 3.63 -12.69 14.69
N GLY A 192 3.95 -12.58 13.40
CA GLY A 192 2.95 -12.44 12.34
C GLY A 192 2.00 -13.65 12.29
N MET A 193 2.53 -14.88 12.35
CA MET A 193 1.71 -16.09 12.39
C MET A 193 0.80 -16.14 13.62
N VAL A 194 1.34 -15.85 14.80
CA VAL A 194 0.55 -15.80 16.05
C VAL A 194 -0.54 -14.72 15.95
N GLY A 195 -0.19 -13.53 15.48
CA GLY A 195 -1.15 -12.44 15.28
C GLY A 195 -2.28 -12.82 14.34
N MET A 196 -1.97 -13.52 13.24
CA MET A 196 -2.97 -13.99 12.29
C MET A 196 -3.87 -15.09 12.86
N VAL A 197 -3.32 -16.00 13.68
CA VAL A 197 -4.14 -17.03 14.36
C VAL A 197 -5.09 -16.38 15.39
N LEU A 198 -4.59 -15.43 16.17
CA LEU A 198 -5.43 -14.68 17.12
C LEU A 198 -6.52 -13.88 16.38
N TYR A 199 -6.14 -13.20 15.29
CA TYR A 199 -7.10 -12.46 14.48
C TYR A 199 -8.18 -13.36 13.88
N ARG A 200 -7.81 -14.55 13.37
CA ARG A 200 -8.76 -15.56 12.87
C ARG A 200 -9.78 -15.94 13.93
N ILE A 201 -9.37 -16.17 15.18
CA ILE A 201 -10.28 -16.53 16.28
C ILE A 201 -11.24 -15.37 16.54
N ILE A 202 -10.73 -14.14 16.66
CA ILE A 202 -11.57 -12.96 16.89
C ILE A 202 -12.55 -12.76 15.73
N PHE A 203 -12.08 -12.85 14.50
CA PHE A 203 -12.90 -12.70 13.30
C PHE A 203 -14.02 -13.74 13.25
N PHE A 204 -13.72 -15.01 13.54
CA PHE A 204 -14.72 -16.07 13.60
C PHE A 204 -15.76 -15.83 14.69
N LEU A 205 -15.35 -15.38 15.88
CA LEU A 205 -16.29 -15.05 16.98
C LEU A 205 -17.22 -13.87 16.64
N CYS A 206 -16.77 -12.95 15.77
CA CYS A 206 -17.56 -11.78 15.38
C CYS A 206 -18.46 -12.02 14.16
N THR A 207 -18.05 -12.90 13.23
CA THR A 207 -18.70 -13.05 11.92
C THR A 207 -19.25 -14.46 11.67
N GLU A 208 -18.87 -15.43 12.50
CA GLU A 208 -19.15 -16.88 12.31
C GLU A 208 -18.53 -17.46 11.02
N VAL A 209 -17.73 -16.68 10.29
CA VAL A 209 -17.09 -17.09 9.04
C VAL A 209 -15.68 -17.60 9.32
N PRO A 210 -15.35 -18.85 8.96
CA PRO A 210 -14.03 -19.41 9.19
C PRO A 210 -13.02 -18.88 8.17
N LEU A 211 -11.94 -18.25 8.63
CA LEU A 211 -10.77 -17.97 7.79
C LEU A 211 -9.87 -19.22 7.72
N HIS A 212 -9.46 -19.60 6.51
CA HIS A 212 -8.58 -20.76 6.32
C HIS A 212 -7.19 -20.54 6.94
N ILE A 213 -6.77 -21.47 7.80
CA ILE A 213 -5.51 -21.36 8.55
C ILE A 213 -4.27 -21.37 7.62
N GLY A 214 -4.39 -22.01 6.45
CA GLY A 214 -3.33 -22.08 5.45
C GLY A 214 -2.88 -20.73 4.90
N TRP A 215 -3.66 -19.67 5.04
CA TRP A 215 -3.28 -18.32 4.62
C TRP A 215 -2.43 -17.56 5.66
N CYS A 216 -2.38 -18.04 6.92
CA CYS A 216 -1.65 -17.34 7.98
C CYS A 216 -0.13 -17.32 7.73
N VAL A 217 0.43 -18.40 7.19
CA VAL A 217 1.86 -18.52 6.91
C VAL A 217 2.31 -17.68 5.72
N PRO A 218 1.68 -17.78 4.52
CA PRO A 218 2.05 -16.94 3.38
C PRO A 218 1.92 -15.45 3.67
N VAL A 219 0.86 -15.00 4.35
CA VAL A 219 0.67 -13.58 4.68
C VAL A 219 1.78 -13.07 5.60
N SER A 220 2.19 -13.86 6.60
CA SER A 220 3.29 -13.49 7.49
C SER A 220 4.65 -13.47 6.78
N TYR A 221 4.88 -14.40 5.85
CA TYR A 221 6.12 -14.48 5.09
C TYR A 221 6.27 -13.29 4.12
N THR A 222 5.22 -12.90 3.41
CA THR A 222 5.28 -11.77 2.47
C THR A 222 5.61 -10.44 3.16
N HIS A 223 5.15 -10.21 4.39
CA HIS A 223 5.51 -9.02 5.15
C HIS A 223 6.95 -9.02 5.69
N LEU A 224 7.56 -10.18 5.85
CA LEU A 224 8.94 -10.27 6.34
C LEU A 224 9.97 -10.01 5.23
N THR A 225 9.63 -10.29 3.98
CA THR A 225 10.55 -10.24 2.83
C THR A 225 10.52 -8.89 2.10
N LEU A 226 9.57 -8.01 2.40
CA LEU A 226 9.49 -6.62 1.91
C LEU A 226 10.10 -5.64 2.92
#